data_99f2f97e81cebfcbdc046849d07d8c02
#
_entry.id   99f2f97e81cebfcbdc046849d07d8c02
#
_cell.length_a   1.000
_cell.length_b   1.000
_cell.length_c   1.000
_cell.angle_alpha   90.00
_cell.angle_beta   90.00
_cell.angle_gamma   90.00
#
_symmetry.space_group_name_H-M   'P 1'
#
loop_
_entity.id
_entity.type
_entity.pdbx_description
1 polymer ?
#
loop_
_entity_poly.entity_id
_entity_poly.type
_entity_poly.pdbx_seq_one_letter_code
_entity_poly.pdbx_strand_id
1 'polypeptide(L)'
;RHFARDNKSLGKFKLNGIRASFSSKPQIEVTFDIDVNGVVKVSAKDLGTGREQNITITGSTNLSENEIQRAMADAAAYEEEDSRRKERLELHNQAEVLAYKVDEALSKCKKELDKDEKNRIKADLSDLRRCLRKDKPEKMNETEETNLRQAKEKLEASANHLMMLYTSEQGGNDSNGDL
;
A
#
# COMPACT_ATOMS: atom_id res chain seq x y z
N ARG A 1 -14.87 6.68 -7.59
CA ARG A 1 -14.62 6.51 -6.16
C ARG A 1 -13.20 6.00 -5.93
N HIS A 2 -12.61 6.21 -4.76
CA HIS A 2 -11.22 5.83 -4.46
C HIS A 2 -11.00 4.31 -4.45
N PHE A 3 -12.00 3.54 -4.05
CA PHE A 3 -11.88 2.08 -4.02
C PHE A 3 -12.41 1.46 -5.30
N ALA A 4 -11.60 0.59 -5.93
CA ALA A 4 -11.95 -0.05 -7.20
C ALA A 4 -13.29 -0.79 -7.18
N ARG A 5 -13.65 -1.44 -6.07
CA ARG A 5 -14.91 -2.16 -5.89
C ARG A 5 -16.16 -1.27 -5.90
N ASP A 6 -16.01 0.01 -5.57
CA ASP A 6 -17.09 0.99 -5.51
C ASP A 6 -17.29 1.69 -6.87
N ASN A 7 -16.52 1.30 -7.89
CA ASN A 7 -16.57 1.80 -9.26
C ASN A 7 -17.15 0.75 -10.23
N LYS A 8 -17.70 1.23 -11.34
CA LYS A 8 -18.20 0.36 -12.41
C LYS A 8 -17.01 -0.24 -13.19
N SER A 9 -16.95 -1.57 -13.27
CA SER A 9 -15.95 -2.24 -14.09
C SER A 9 -16.20 -2.00 -15.58
N LEU A 10 -15.19 -1.49 -16.29
CA LEU A 10 -15.25 -1.27 -17.73
C LEU A 10 -14.82 -2.49 -18.53
N GLY A 11 -13.98 -3.34 -17.95
CA GLY A 11 -13.49 -4.55 -18.59
C GLY A 11 -12.44 -5.28 -17.76
N LYS A 12 -12.06 -6.46 -18.19
CA LYS A 12 -10.99 -7.29 -17.58
C LYS A 12 -10.17 -7.94 -18.65
N PHE A 13 -8.87 -7.94 -18.49
CA PHE A 13 -7.94 -8.72 -19.31
C PHE A 13 -6.81 -9.29 -18.45
N LYS A 14 -6.08 -10.26 -18.96
CA LYS A 14 -4.98 -10.91 -18.24
C LYS A 14 -3.68 -10.72 -19.00
N LEU A 15 -2.66 -10.25 -18.30
CA LEU A 15 -1.29 -10.30 -18.77
C LEU A 15 -0.67 -11.63 -18.35
N ASN A 16 -0.38 -12.51 -19.30
CA ASN A 16 0.15 -13.86 -19.06
C ASN A 16 1.67 -13.90 -19.30
N GLY A 17 2.34 -14.86 -18.65
CA GLY A 17 3.76 -15.13 -18.88
C GLY A 17 4.72 -14.16 -18.21
N ILE A 18 4.27 -13.51 -17.15
CA ILE A 18 5.12 -12.78 -16.22
C ILE A 18 6.02 -13.80 -15.51
N ARG A 19 7.34 -13.61 -15.58
CA ARG A 19 8.27 -14.50 -14.89
C ARG A 19 8.29 -14.16 -13.40
N ALA A 20 7.98 -15.13 -12.56
CA ALA A 20 8.26 -15.03 -11.14
C ALA A 20 9.79 -15.08 -10.93
N SER A 21 10.36 -14.06 -10.33
CA SER A 21 11.76 -14.03 -9.94
C SER A 21 11.85 -13.85 -8.43
N PHE A 22 12.73 -14.61 -7.78
CA PHE A 22 12.98 -14.48 -6.34
C PHE A 22 13.72 -13.18 -5.99
N SER A 23 14.41 -12.57 -6.97
CA SER A 23 15.26 -11.40 -6.72
C SER A 23 14.73 -10.08 -7.31
N SER A 24 13.74 -10.11 -8.19
CA SER A 24 13.20 -8.89 -8.77
C SER A 24 11.68 -8.92 -8.88
N LYS A 25 11.04 -7.83 -8.45
CA LYS A 25 9.59 -7.64 -8.66
C LYS A 25 9.34 -7.30 -10.13
N PRO A 26 8.37 -7.94 -10.81
CA PRO A 26 8.02 -7.58 -12.18
C PRO A 26 7.52 -6.12 -12.22
N GLN A 27 8.00 -5.38 -13.21
CA GLN A 27 7.58 -4.00 -13.47
C GLN A 27 6.56 -4.01 -14.60
N ILE A 28 5.34 -3.60 -14.30
CA ILE A 28 4.24 -3.57 -15.25
C ILE A 28 3.88 -2.11 -15.55
N GLU A 29 4.01 -1.73 -16.80
CA GLU A 29 3.53 -0.45 -17.32
C GLU A 29 2.08 -0.60 -17.78
N VAL A 30 1.19 0.26 -17.31
CA VAL A 30 -0.21 0.30 -17.74
C VAL A 30 -0.49 1.64 -18.38
N THR A 31 -0.90 1.61 -19.65
CA THR A 31 -1.21 2.81 -20.44
C THR A 31 -2.71 2.90 -20.71
N PHE A 32 -3.28 4.07 -20.51
CA PHE A 32 -4.66 4.38 -20.84
C PHE A 32 -4.70 5.43 -21.94
N ASP A 33 -5.27 5.08 -23.08
CA ASP A 33 -5.54 5.97 -24.20
C ASP A 33 -7.04 6.22 -24.30
N ILE A 34 -7.46 7.49 -24.30
CA ILE A 34 -8.86 7.88 -24.45
C ILE A 34 -8.97 8.75 -25.68
N ASP A 35 -9.71 8.28 -26.69
CA ASP A 35 -9.92 9.05 -27.92
C ASP A 35 -11.02 10.11 -27.77
N VAL A 36 -11.17 10.96 -28.79
CA VAL A 36 -12.17 12.03 -28.81
C VAL A 36 -13.63 11.52 -28.78
N ASN A 37 -13.85 10.24 -29.07
CA ASN A 37 -15.16 9.59 -29.05
C ASN A 37 -15.43 8.87 -27.71
N GLY A 38 -14.49 8.96 -26.73
CA GLY A 38 -14.57 8.30 -25.45
C GLY A 38 -14.26 6.80 -25.49
N VAL A 39 -13.65 6.30 -26.57
CA VAL A 39 -13.15 4.93 -26.62
C VAL A 39 -11.88 4.84 -25.78
N VAL A 40 -11.88 3.95 -24.80
CA VAL A 40 -10.76 3.73 -23.91
C VAL A 40 -9.98 2.49 -24.35
N LYS A 41 -8.72 2.67 -24.70
CA LYS A 41 -7.78 1.59 -24.97
C LYS A 41 -6.85 1.47 -23.76
N VAL A 42 -6.79 0.28 -23.21
CA VAL A 42 -5.90 -0.02 -22.08
C VAL A 42 -4.89 -1.08 -22.51
N SER A 43 -3.60 -0.80 -22.34
CA SER A 43 -2.53 -1.78 -22.53
C SER A 43 -1.76 -2.00 -21.24
N ALA A 44 -1.31 -3.23 -21.02
CA ALA A 44 -0.42 -3.59 -19.93
C ALA A 44 0.80 -4.32 -20.52
N LYS A 45 2.00 -3.84 -20.16
CA LYS A 45 3.28 -4.33 -20.65
C LYS A 45 4.20 -4.69 -19.49
N ASP A 46 4.72 -5.90 -19.52
CA ASP A 46 5.81 -6.30 -18.63
C ASP A 46 7.15 -5.79 -19.20
N LEU A 47 7.78 -4.85 -18.49
CA LEU A 47 9.03 -4.22 -18.92
C LEU A 47 10.21 -5.20 -18.93
N GLY A 48 10.15 -6.26 -18.12
CA GLY A 48 11.21 -7.27 -18.06
C GLY A 48 11.17 -8.27 -19.21
N THR A 49 9.98 -8.65 -19.68
CA THR A 49 9.80 -9.65 -20.76
C THR A 49 9.38 -9.03 -22.09
N GLY A 50 8.97 -7.76 -22.09
CA GLY A 50 8.41 -7.07 -23.27
C GLY A 50 7.01 -7.56 -23.67
N ARG A 51 6.40 -8.47 -22.91
CA ARG A 51 5.05 -8.98 -23.21
C ARG A 51 4.00 -7.91 -22.95
N GLU A 52 3.06 -7.81 -23.87
CA GLU A 52 1.99 -6.82 -23.83
C GLU A 52 0.65 -7.49 -24.11
N GLN A 53 -0.39 -6.99 -23.45
CA GLN A 53 -1.79 -7.29 -23.72
C GLN A 53 -2.59 -5.99 -23.70
N ASN A 54 -3.62 -5.93 -24.52
CA ASN A 54 -4.49 -4.76 -24.59
C ASN A 54 -5.96 -5.15 -24.64
N ILE A 55 -6.81 -4.20 -24.24
CA ILE A 55 -8.27 -4.26 -24.39
C ILE A 55 -8.75 -2.92 -24.90
N THR A 56 -9.70 -2.93 -25.82
CA THR A 56 -10.40 -1.73 -26.28
C THR A 56 -11.82 -1.76 -25.72
N ILE A 57 -12.20 -0.69 -25.04
CA ILE A 57 -13.51 -0.53 -24.42
C ILE A 57 -14.23 0.53 -25.23
N THR A 58 -15.19 0.10 -26.03
CA THR A 58 -16.09 1.01 -26.73
C THR A 58 -17.27 1.31 -25.80
N GLY A 59 -17.43 2.57 -25.43
CA GLY A 59 -18.54 3.02 -24.63
C GLY A 59 -19.86 2.76 -25.34
N SER A 60 -20.62 1.78 -24.87
CA SER A 60 -21.91 1.42 -25.48
C SER A 60 -23.10 2.17 -24.91
N THR A 61 -22.90 3.11 -23.99
CA THR A 61 -23.99 3.89 -23.40
C THR A 61 -23.54 5.34 -23.21
N ASN A 62 -24.06 6.19 -24.07
CA ASN A 62 -24.10 7.61 -23.73
C ASN A 62 -24.96 7.72 -22.46
N LEU A 63 -24.33 8.10 -21.36
CA LEU A 63 -25.03 8.44 -20.13
C LEU A 63 -25.98 9.61 -20.45
N SER A 64 -27.21 9.49 -20.05
CA SER A 64 -28.14 10.63 -20.12
C SER A 64 -27.67 11.75 -19.18
N GLU A 65 -28.02 12.99 -19.47
CA GLU A 65 -27.68 14.14 -18.63
C GLU A 65 -28.07 13.92 -17.16
N ASN A 66 -29.21 13.29 -16.92
CA ASN A 66 -29.67 12.95 -15.57
C ASN A 66 -28.80 11.91 -14.88
N GLU A 67 -28.22 10.93 -15.60
CA GLU A 67 -27.32 9.94 -15.04
C GLU A 67 -25.96 10.58 -14.72
N ILE A 68 -25.49 11.51 -15.55
CA ILE A 68 -24.27 12.29 -15.28
C ILE A 68 -24.45 13.12 -14.01
N GLN A 69 -25.56 13.87 -13.89
CA GLN A 69 -25.86 14.69 -12.71
C GLN A 69 -25.94 13.85 -11.42
N ARG A 70 -26.59 12.69 -11.48
CA ARG A 70 -26.62 11.75 -10.34
C ARG A 70 -25.24 11.23 -9.98
N ALA A 71 -24.46 10.80 -10.96
CA ALA A 71 -23.10 10.30 -10.73
C ALA A 71 -22.18 11.37 -10.10
N MET A 72 -22.33 12.63 -10.53
CA MET A 72 -21.59 13.76 -9.93
C MET A 72 -22.03 14.03 -8.48
N ALA A 73 -23.35 14.01 -8.21
CA ALA A 73 -23.88 14.20 -6.87
C ALA A 73 -23.45 13.07 -5.92
N ASP A 74 -23.52 11.82 -6.39
CA ASP A 74 -23.05 10.65 -5.64
C ASP A 74 -21.54 10.72 -5.37
N ALA A 75 -20.73 11.13 -6.35
CA ALA A 75 -19.29 11.30 -6.18
C ALA A 75 -18.98 12.33 -5.08
N ALA A 76 -19.64 13.47 -5.09
CA ALA A 76 -19.46 14.52 -4.08
C ALA A 76 -19.91 14.05 -2.68
N ALA A 77 -21.04 13.33 -2.59
CA ALA A 77 -21.57 12.82 -1.33
C ALA A 77 -20.63 11.79 -0.66
N TYR A 78 -19.89 11.02 -1.45
CA TYR A 78 -18.99 9.98 -0.94
C TYR A 78 -17.52 10.39 -0.84
N GLU A 79 -17.15 11.58 -1.28
CA GLU A 79 -15.76 12.03 -1.32
C GLU A 79 -15.10 12.04 0.08
N GLU A 80 -15.80 12.58 1.06
CA GLU A 80 -15.31 12.65 2.45
C GLU A 80 -15.17 11.25 3.08
N GLU A 81 -16.17 10.40 2.86
CA GLU A 81 -16.14 9.02 3.36
C GLU A 81 -14.99 8.22 2.72
N ASP A 82 -14.82 8.33 1.40
CA ASP A 82 -13.76 7.64 0.67
C ASP A 82 -12.37 8.14 1.07
N SER A 83 -12.21 9.45 1.32
CA SER A 83 -10.96 10.02 1.84
C SER A 83 -10.59 9.45 3.20
N ARG A 84 -11.54 9.45 4.14
CA ARG A 84 -11.33 8.86 5.48
C ARG A 84 -10.98 7.37 5.41
N ARG A 85 -11.64 6.61 4.56
CA ARG A 85 -11.36 5.18 4.36
C ARG A 85 -9.96 4.97 3.78
N LYS A 86 -9.53 5.82 2.84
CA LYS A 86 -8.18 5.80 2.28
C LYS A 86 -7.13 6.08 3.34
N GLU A 87 -7.34 7.12 4.16
CA GLU A 87 -6.42 7.47 5.27
C GLU A 87 -6.27 6.31 6.26
N ARG A 88 -7.36 5.62 6.62
CA ARG A 88 -7.33 4.45 7.50
C ARG A 88 -6.56 3.29 6.88
N LEU A 89 -6.73 3.05 5.60
CA LEU A 89 -5.97 2.02 4.88
C LEU A 89 -4.48 2.35 4.82
N GLU A 90 -4.13 3.60 4.54
CA GLU A 90 -2.74 4.08 4.53
C GLU A 90 -2.10 3.95 5.92
N LEU A 91 -2.81 4.35 6.98
CA LEU A 91 -2.35 4.18 8.37
C LEU A 91 -2.10 2.71 8.70
N HIS A 92 -3.03 1.83 8.33
CA HIS A 92 -2.88 0.39 8.55
C HIS A 92 -1.66 -0.17 7.82
N ASN A 93 -1.49 0.16 6.54
CA ASN A 93 -0.35 -0.30 5.73
C ASN A 93 0.99 0.21 6.29
N GLN A 94 1.05 1.48 6.72
CA GLN A 94 2.25 2.04 7.36
C GLN A 94 2.58 1.32 8.66
N ALA A 95 1.57 1.00 9.47
CA ALA A 95 1.74 0.26 10.71
C ALA A 95 2.22 -1.18 10.49
N GLU A 96 1.71 -1.87 9.46
CA GLU A 96 2.19 -3.21 9.06
C GLU A 96 3.66 -3.17 8.61
N VAL A 97 4.02 -2.22 7.75
CA VAL A 97 5.40 -2.04 7.28
C VAL A 97 6.34 -1.74 8.43
N LEU A 98 5.93 -0.87 9.36
CA LEU A 98 6.71 -0.56 10.57
C LEU A 98 6.93 -1.80 11.43
N ALA A 99 5.85 -2.54 11.72
CA ALA A 99 5.92 -3.76 12.53
C ALA A 99 6.87 -4.80 11.92
N TYR A 100 6.84 -4.96 10.59
CA TYR A 100 7.74 -5.85 9.87
C TYR A 100 9.21 -5.38 9.97
N LYS A 101 9.47 -4.09 9.70
CA LYS A 101 10.84 -3.53 9.77
C LYS A 101 11.45 -3.62 11.16
N VAL A 102 10.66 -3.32 12.20
CA VAL A 102 11.13 -3.41 13.60
C VAL A 102 11.41 -4.85 13.99
N ASP A 103 10.60 -5.82 13.56
CA ASP A 103 10.83 -7.24 13.82
C ASP A 103 12.12 -7.74 13.16
N GLU A 104 12.35 -7.34 11.92
CA GLU A 104 13.56 -7.65 11.16
C GLU A 104 14.80 -7.02 11.83
N ALA A 105 14.73 -5.73 12.20
CA ALA A 105 15.80 -5.02 12.89
C ALA A 105 16.12 -5.68 14.26
N LEU A 106 15.09 -6.05 15.05
CA LEU A 106 15.27 -6.78 16.30
C LEU A 106 15.97 -8.13 16.10
N SER A 107 15.77 -8.79 14.98
CA SER A 107 16.41 -10.07 14.71
C SER A 107 17.91 -9.91 14.41
N LYS A 108 18.29 -8.83 13.71
CA LYS A 108 19.67 -8.54 13.27
C LYS A 108 20.49 -7.84 14.35
N CYS A 109 20.00 -6.72 14.89
CA CYS A 109 20.71 -5.87 15.85
C CYS A 109 20.47 -6.23 17.33
N LYS A 110 20.03 -7.44 17.61
CA LYS A 110 19.63 -7.90 18.96
C LYS A 110 20.70 -7.78 20.03
N LYS A 111 21.97 -7.85 19.65
CA LYS A 111 23.12 -7.85 20.56
C LYS A 111 23.52 -6.43 20.99
N GLU A 112 23.13 -5.42 20.26
CA GLU A 112 23.54 -4.02 20.43
C GLU A 112 22.59 -3.24 21.34
N LEU A 113 21.41 -3.79 21.63
CA LEU A 113 20.41 -3.18 22.50
C LEU A 113 20.53 -3.66 23.94
N ASP A 114 20.34 -2.75 24.89
CA ASP A 114 20.19 -3.14 26.29
C ASP A 114 18.88 -3.92 26.52
N LYS A 115 18.79 -4.57 27.67
CA LYS A 115 17.67 -5.45 28.01
C LYS A 115 16.34 -4.69 28.14
N ASP A 116 16.39 -3.50 28.70
CA ASP A 116 15.18 -2.72 29.02
C ASP A 116 14.64 -2.08 27.73
N GLU A 117 15.49 -1.53 26.89
CA GLU A 117 15.13 -1.01 25.58
C GLU A 117 14.51 -2.09 24.71
N LYS A 118 15.11 -3.27 24.64
CA LYS A 118 14.59 -4.40 23.89
C LYS A 118 13.23 -4.89 24.39
N ASN A 119 13.02 -4.92 25.71
CA ASN A 119 11.74 -5.31 26.28
C ASN A 119 10.66 -4.28 25.96
N ARG A 120 10.99 -2.99 25.99
CA ARG A 120 10.10 -1.88 25.62
C ARG A 120 9.68 -2.00 24.17
N ILE A 121 10.63 -2.14 23.24
CA ILE A 121 10.34 -2.27 21.80
C ILE A 121 9.45 -3.48 21.54
N LYS A 122 9.71 -4.62 22.18
CA LYS A 122 8.88 -5.83 22.04
C LYS A 122 7.46 -5.64 22.55
N ALA A 123 7.29 -4.95 23.66
CA ALA A 123 5.97 -4.65 24.20
C ALA A 123 5.17 -3.75 23.25
N ASP A 124 5.78 -2.68 22.76
CA ASP A 124 5.15 -1.75 21.83
C ASP A 124 4.84 -2.41 20.47
N LEU A 125 5.73 -3.26 19.97
CA LEU A 125 5.49 -4.08 18.77
C LEU A 125 4.32 -5.05 18.95
N SER A 126 4.21 -5.68 20.14
CA SER A 126 3.09 -6.55 20.46
C SER A 126 1.76 -5.79 20.52
N ASP A 127 1.77 -4.58 21.08
CA ASP A 127 0.58 -3.71 21.13
C ASP A 127 0.13 -3.29 19.74
N LEU A 128 1.07 -2.85 18.89
CA LEU A 128 0.77 -2.51 17.50
C LEU A 128 0.19 -3.71 16.72
N ARG A 129 0.80 -4.88 16.85
CA ARG A 129 0.29 -6.12 16.23
C ARG A 129 -1.09 -6.53 16.74
N ARG A 130 -1.43 -6.21 17.99
CA ARG A 130 -2.75 -6.44 18.55
C ARG A 130 -3.80 -5.55 17.89
N CYS A 131 -3.51 -4.26 17.66
CA CYS A 131 -4.37 -3.36 16.91
C CYS A 131 -4.57 -3.87 15.47
N LEU A 132 -3.49 -4.17 14.75
CA LEU A 132 -3.52 -4.66 13.36
C LEU A 132 -4.36 -5.94 13.16
N ARG A 133 -4.39 -6.85 14.15
CA ARG A 133 -5.19 -8.08 14.06
C ARG A 133 -6.67 -7.88 14.28
N LYS A 134 -7.06 -6.88 15.08
CA LYS A 134 -8.46 -6.63 15.42
C LYS A 134 -9.18 -5.86 14.34
N ASP A 135 -8.48 -4.93 13.72
CA ASP A 135 -9.10 -3.86 12.97
C ASP A 135 -8.98 -4.10 11.47
N LYS A 136 -10.14 -4.29 10.83
CA LYS A 136 -10.22 -4.24 9.37
C LYS A 136 -10.22 -2.77 8.96
N PRO A 137 -9.23 -2.28 8.18
CA PRO A 137 -9.07 -0.84 7.89
C PRO A 137 -10.35 -0.18 7.35
N GLU A 138 -11.12 -0.93 6.57
CA GLU A 138 -12.36 -0.44 5.95
C GLU A 138 -13.53 -0.26 6.94
N LYS A 139 -13.49 -0.91 8.09
CA LYS A 139 -14.55 -0.90 9.12
C LYS A 139 -14.09 -0.28 10.43
N MET A 140 -12.88 0.25 10.46
CA MET A 140 -12.28 0.87 11.62
C MET A 140 -13.09 2.09 12.06
N ASN A 141 -13.42 2.16 13.34
CA ASN A 141 -14.04 3.33 13.94
C ASN A 141 -12.97 4.35 14.41
N GLU A 142 -13.38 5.54 14.84
CA GLU A 142 -12.45 6.60 15.27
C GLU A 142 -11.57 6.21 16.46
N THR A 143 -12.12 5.43 17.40
CA THR A 143 -11.37 4.94 18.56
C THR A 143 -10.28 3.96 18.15
N GLU A 144 -10.61 3.02 17.27
CA GLU A 144 -9.68 2.04 16.73
C GLU A 144 -8.58 2.73 15.90
N GLU A 145 -8.94 3.72 15.07
CA GLU A 145 -7.98 4.55 14.33
C GLU A 145 -7.01 5.28 15.26
N THR A 146 -7.54 5.91 16.30
CA THR A 146 -6.73 6.61 17.31
C THR A 146 -5.79 5.66 18.03
N ASN A 147 -6.26 4.49 18.43
CA ASN A 147 -5.45 3.48 19.10
C ASN A 147 -4.33 2.96 18.19
N LEU A 148 -4.63 2.71 16.91
CA LEU A 148 -3.63 2.27 15.93
C LEU A 148 -2.56 3.33 15.70
N ARG A 149 -2.97 4.62 15.57
CA ARG A 149 -2.07 5.76 15.41
C ARG A 149 -1.14 5.91 16.61
N GLN A 150 -1.69 5.86 17.82
CA GLN A 150 -0.91 5.94 19.06
C GLN A 150 0.06 4.77 19.22
N ALA A 151 -0.37 3.54 18.92
CA ALA A 151 0.49 2.37 18.98
C ALA A 151 1.63 2.44 17.96
N LYS A 152 1.36 2.97 16.76
CA LYS A 152 2.36 3.20 15.72
C LYS A 152 3.40 4.23 16.19
N GLU A 153 2.97 5.41 16.64
CA GLU A 153 3.84 6.49 17.13
C GLU A 153 4.70 6.03 18.32
N LYS A 154 4.13 5.26 19.24
CA LYS A 154 4.82 4.72 20.39
C LYS A 154 5.94 3.75 19.98
N LEU A 155 5.66 2.88 19.01
CA LEU A 155 6.68 1.98 18.48
C LEU A 155 7.75 2.73 17.70
N GLU A 156 7.40 3.73 16.90
CA GLU A 156 8.37 4.60 16.20
C GLU A 156 9.34 5.26 17.18
N ALA A 157 8.80 5.82 18.27
CA ALA A 157 9.61 6.46 19.31
C ALA A 157 10.55 5.46 20.02
N SER A 158 10.02 4.32 20.45
CA SER A 158 10.82 3.32 21.18
C SER A 158 11.84 2.59 20.30
N ALA A 159 11.55 2.41 19.01
CA ALA A 159 12.42 1.72 18.07
C ALA A 159 13.41 2.63 17.31
N ASN A 160 13.41 3.94 17.56
CA ASN A 160 14.23 4.89 16.81
C ASN A 160 15.72 4.54 16.82
N HIS A 161 16.29 4.26 17.99
CA HIS A 161 17.69 3.86 18.14
C HIS A 161 17.99 2.54 17.40
N LEU A 162 17.12 1.53 17.55
CA LEU A 162 17.22 0.27 16.82
C LEU A 162 17.22 0.47 15.31
N MET A 163 16.36 1.35 14.79
CA MET A 163 16.28 1.62 13.35
C MET A 163 17.52 2.34 12.83
N MET A 164 18.16 3.21 13.64
CA MET A 164 19.45 3.83 13.29
C MET A 164 20.56 2.78 13.18
N LEU A 165 20.66 1.87 14.15
CA LEU A 165 21.62 0.76 14.12
C LEU A 165 21.42 -0.13 12.89
N TYR A 166 20.17 -0.49 12.62
CA TYR A 166 19.82 -1.33 11.48
C TYR A 166 20.16 -0.68 10.12
N THR A 167 19.98 0.63 9.99
CA THR A 167 20.32 1.36 8.75
C THR A 167 21.84 1.47 8.58
N SER A 168 22.61 1.67 9.66
CA SER A 168 24.07 1.75 9.61
C SER A 168 24.71 0.42 9.18
N GLU A 169 24.16 -0.72 9.61
CA GLU A 169 24.64 -2.04 9.17
C GLU A 169 24.38 -2.30 7.67
N GLN A 170 23.29 -1.79 7.13
CA GLN A 170 22.99 -1.94 5.69
C GLN A 170 23.87 -1.06 4.79
N GLY A 171 24.18 0.17 5.25
CA GLY A 171 25.06 1.09 4.50
C GLY A 171 26.54 0.70 4.50
N GLY A 172 26.99 -0.15 5.44
CA GLY A 172 28.36 -0.62 5.53
C GLY A 172 28.71 -1.79 4.59
N ASN A 173 27.71 -2.45 4.00
CA ASN A 173 27.93 -3.64 3.18
C ASN A 173 28.09 -3.34 1.66
N ASP A 174 27.80 -2.12 1.23
CA ASP A 174 27.95 -1.71 -0.19
C ASP A 174 29.35 -1.15 -0.52
N SER A 175 30.27 -1.02 0.47
CA SER A 175 31.59 -0.40 0.25
C SER A 175 32.74 -1.41 0.04
N ASN A 176 32.48 -2.72 -0.05
CA ASN A 176 33.54 -3.74 -0.12
C ASN A 176 33.47 -4.62 -1.37
N GLY A 177 33.16 -4.04 -2.51
CA GLY A 177 33.06 -4.74 -3.78
C GLY A 177 33.75 -4.06 -4.95
N ASP A 178 34.92 -3.41 -4.73
CA ASP A 178 35.83 -3.01 -5.84
C ASP A 178 37.28 -2.91 -5.31
N LEU A 179 37.99 -3.98 -5.45
CA LEU A 179 39.45 -4.03 -5.62
C LEU A 179 39.83 -5.25 -6.45
#